data_7f43c2a2b5129029c677b1ab8dbe1a3b
#
_entry.id   7f43c2a2b5129029c677b1ab8dbe1a3b
#
_cell.length_a   1.000
_cell.length_b   1.000
_cell.length_c   1.000
_cell.angle_alpha   90.00
_cell.angle_beta   90.00
_cell.angle_gamma   90.00
#
_symmetry.space_group_name_H-M   'P 1'
#
loop_
_entity.id
_entity.type
_entity.pdbx_description
1 polymer ?
#
loop_
_entity_poly.entity_id
_entity_poly.type
_entity_poly.pdbx_seq_one_letter_code
_entity_poly.pdbx_strand_id
1 'polypeptide(L)'
;MMTVRQLLSILSSQKEELEANDLTSFVSRYEEPIINLDSKMAQVVIGVRRSGKSTICEKVLREKVGDFAYVNFDDERLVSLKTDELDTLLEALYRLNGDFKYLFLDEIQNIDGWQLFVNRLLRQKIHILITGSNSKLLSSELMTHLTGRHNRINLYPFSLSEYCG
;
A
#
# COMPACT_ATOMS: atom_id res chain seq x y z
N MET A 1 9.47 20.93 7.43
CA MET A 1 9.58 20.19 6.17
C MET A 1 10.48 18.98 6.35
N MET A 2 10.07 17.83 5.88
CA MET A 2 10.85 16.59 6.02
C MET A 2 11.92 16.51 4.94
N THR A 3 13.12 16.10 5.34
CA THR A 3 14.24 15.91 4.41
C THR A 3 14.26 14.49 3.89
N VAL A 4 14.98 14.25 2.78
CA VAL A 4 15.19 12.90 2.25
C VAL A 4 15.83 12.00 3.31
N ARG A 5 16.77 12.52 4.07
CA ARG A 5 17.46 11.76 5.12
C ARG A 5 16.49 11.32 6.22
N GLN A 6 15.60 12.21 6.65
CA GLN A 6 14.58 11.86 7.65
C GLN A 6 13.65 10.77 7.12
N LEU A 7 13.19 10.92 5.88
CA LEU A 7 12.31 9.93 5.26
C LEU A 7 13.03 8.61 5.05
N LEU A 8 14.29 8.62 4.65
CA LEU A 8 15.06 7.38 4.52
C LEU A 8 15.12 6.61 5.84
N SER A 9 15.34 7.32 6.94
CA SER A 9 15.38 6.68 8.27
C SER A 9 14.05 6.05 8.61
N ILE A 10 12.95 6.75 8.37
CA ILE A 10 11.60 6.25 8.66
C ILE A 10 11.28 5.05 7.78
N LEU A 11 11.52 5.16 6.47
CA LEU A 11 11.23 4.10 5.52
C LEU A 11 12.08 2.85 5.78
N SER A 12 13.34 3.03 6.15
CA SER A 12 14.23 1.93 6.51
C SER A 12 13.70 1.18 7.73
N SER A 13 13.24 1.93 8.73
CA SER A 13 12.62 1.35 9.93
C SER A 13 11.36 0.57 9.58
N GLN A 14 10.50 1.13 8.73
CA GLN A 14 9.27 0.46 8.30
C GLN A 14 9.57 -0.83 7.54
N LYS A 15 10.58 -0.79 6.69
CA LYS A 15 11.00 -1.97 5.92
C LYS A 15 11.48 -3.08 6.84
N GLU A 16 12.28 -2.74 7.85
CA GLU A 16 12.74 -3.71 8.83
C GLU A 16 11.58 -4.32 9.62
N GLU A 17 10.62 -3.50 10.04
CA GLU A 17 9.44 -3.98 10.74
C GLU A 17 8.62 -4.94 9.88
N LEU A 18 8.46 -4.60 8.60
CA LEU A 18 7.72 -5.44 7.67
C LEU A 18 8.41 -6.78 7.45
N GLU A 19 9.73 -6.77 7.26
CA GLU A 19 10.51 -7.97 7.03
C GLU A 19 10.55 -8.89 8.25
N ALA A 20 10.34 -8.33 9.44
CA ALA A 20 10.30 -9.12 10.68
C ALA A 20 9.00 -9.89 10.85
N ASN A 21 7.96 -9.59 10.06
CA ASN A 21 6.67 -10.29 10.16
C ASN A 21 6.78 -11.73 9.72
N ASP A 22 6.23 -12.64 10.53
CA ASP A 22 6.16 -14.05 10.19
C ASP A 22 4.82 -14.35 9.52
N LEU A 23 4.88 -14.66 8.24
CA LEU A 23 3.68 -14.93 7.43
C LEU A 23 3.36 -16.42 7.33
N THR A 24 4.20 -17.29 7.89
CA THR A 24 4.05 -18.75 7.71
C THR A 24 2.80 -19.30 8.38
N SER A 25 2.35 -18.67 9.46
CA SER A 25 1.15 -19.09 10.18
C SER A 25 -0.13 -18.44 9.67
N PHE A 26 -0.03 -17.62 8.63
CA PHE A 26 -1.18 -16.85 8.15
C PHE A 26 -2.07 -17.72 7.26
N VAL A 27 -3.38 -17.64 7.52
CA VAL A 27 -4.37 -18.38 6.73
C VAL A 27 -4.51 -17.72 5.35
N SER A 28 -4.44 -18.54 4.29
CA SER A 28 -4.64 -18.06 2.94
C SER A 28 -6.09 -17.62 2.75
N ARG A 29 -6.27 -16.44 2.16
CA ARG A 29 -7.58 -15.88 1.92
C ARG A 29 -7.93 -16.03 0.46
N TYR A 30 -9.21 -16.26 0.18
CA TYR A 30 -9.65 -16.44 -1.21
C TYR A 30 -9.55 -15.13 -2.02
N GLU A 31 -9.41 -13.98 -1.37
CA GLU A 31 -9.19 -12.71 -2.03
C GLU A 31 -7.79 -12.57 -2.64
N GLU A 32 -6.83 -13.38 -2.20
CA GLU A 32 -5.46 -13.30 -2.71
C GLU A 32 -5.36 -13.42 -4.23
N PRO A 33 -6.07 -14.36 -4.88
CA PRO A 33 -6.00 -14.47 -6.33
C PRO A 33 -6.61 -13.30 -7.09
N ILE A 34 -7.43 -12.47 -6.44
CA ILE A 34 -8.06 -11.31 -7.06
C ILE A 34 -7.05 -10.18 -7.24
N ILE A 35 -6.01 -10.15 -6.40
CA ILE A 35 -4.97 -9.11 -6.48
C ILE A 35 -4.08 -9.39 -7.69
N ASN A 36 -4.15 -8.50 -8.68
CA ASN A 36 -3.36 -8.63 -9.91
C ASN A 36 -2.21 -7.62 -9.89
N LEU A 37 -1.03 -8.05 -9.48
CA LEU A 37 0.13 -7.18 -9.36
C LEU A 37 0.68 -6.72 -10.71
N ASP A 38 0.37 -7.41 -11.80
CA ASP A 38 0.85 -7.04 -13.13
C ASP A 38 -0.11 -6.11 -13.85
N SER A 39 -1.23 -5.75 -13.24
CA SER A 39 -2.20 -4.84 -13.81
C SER A 39 -1.62 -3.42 -13.94
N LYS A 40 -2.06 -2.70 -14.96
CA LYS A 40 -1.74 -1.28 -15.11
C LYS A 40 -2.59 -0.41 -14.18
N MET A 41 -3.59 -0.99 -13.54
CA MET A 41 -4.47 -0.31 -12.59
C MET A 41 -3.93 -0.49 -11.18
N ALA A 42 -4.18 0.50 -10.31
CA ALA A 42 -3.88 0.36 -8.90
C ALA A 42 -4.78 -0.71 -8.29
N GLN A 43 -4.21 -1.59 -7.49
CA GLN A 43 -4.95 -2.59 -6.73
C GLN A 43 -5.26 -2.00 -5.36
N VAL A 44 -6.54 -1.78 -5.07
CA VAL A 44 -6.95 -1.10 -3.84
C VAL A 44 -7.66 -2.09 -2.94
N VAL A 45 -7.03 -2.43 -1.82
CA VAL A 45 -7.60 -3.35 -0.83
C VAL A 45 -8.23 -2.54 0.29
N ILE A 46 -9.54 -2.64 0.41
CA ILE A 46 -10.33 -1.87 1.37
C ILE A 46 -10.87 -2.80 2.43
N GLY A 47 -10.74 -2.41 3.68
CA GLY A 47 -11.28 -3.18 4.79
C GLY A 47 -11.22 -2.38 6.07
N VAL A 48 -11.96 -2.83 7.08
CA VAL A 48 -11.90 -2.23 8.40
C VAL A 48 -10.55 -2.56 9.05
N ARG A 49 -10.21 -1.81 10.09
CA ARG A 49 -9.02 -2.11 10.88
C ARG A 49 -9.06 -3.55 11.36
N ARG A 50 -7.92 -4.20 11.38
CA ARG A 50 -7.76 -5.60 11.84
C ARG A 50 -8.43 -6.62 10.92
N SER A 51 -8.77 -6.23 9.70
CA SER A 51 -9.28 -7.19 8.71
C SER A 51 -8.16 -8.01 8.06
N GLY A 52 -6.90 -7.66 8.33
CA GLY A 52 -5.76 -8.36 7.76
C GLY A 52 -5.34 -7.86 6.39
N LYS A 53 -5.81 -6.67 5.98
CA LYS A 53 -5.53 -6.16 4.64
C LYS A 53 -4.05 -5.92 4.38
N SER A 54 -3.31 -5.40 5.37
CA SER A 54 -1.87 -5.18 5.21
C SER A 54 -1.11 -6.49 5.10
N THR A 55 -1.52 -7.49 5.87
CA THR A 55 -0.86 -8.79 5.88
C THR A 55 -1.09 -9.55 4.58
N ILE A 56 -2.31 -9.53 4.05
CA ILE A 56 -2.59 -10.20 2.77
C ILE A 56 -1.81 -9.55 1.63
N CYS A 57 -1.69 -8.23 1.64
CA CYS A 57 -0.92 -7.51 0.63
C CYS A 57 0.56 -7.87 0.70
N GLU A 58 1.12 -7.89 1.90
CA GLU A 58 2.52 -8.26 2.10
C GLU A 58 2.78 -9.69 1.64
N LYS A 59 1.88 -10.60 2.00
CA LYS A 59 2.02 -12.01 1.63
C LYS A 59 2.01 -12.19 0.11
N VAL A 60 1.06 -11.55 -0.57
CA VAL A 60 0.96 -11.63 -2.03
C VAL A 60 2.22 -11.08 -2.69
N LEU A 61 2.71 -9.93 -2.21
CA LEU A 61 3.93 -9.33 -2.78
C LEU A 61 5.15 -10.22 -2.58
N ARG A 62 5.33 -10.77 -1.39
CA ARG A 62 6.48 -11.62 -1.11
C ARG A 62 6.46 -12.90 -1.93
N GLU A 63 5.30 -13.51 -2.10
CA GLU A 63 5.16 -14.76 -2.83
C GLU A 63 5.29 -14.58 -4.34
N LYS A 64 4.76 -13.46 -4.88
CA LYS A 64 4.67 -13.29 -6.33
C LYS A 64 5.80 -12.49 -6.94
N VAL A 65 6.35 -11.50 -6.22
CA VAL A 65 7.37 -10.60 -6.79
C VAL A 65 8.66 -10.55 -5.98
N GLY A 66 8.61 -10.78 -4.69
CA GLY A 66 9.79 -10.76 -3.82
C GLY A 66 10.18 -9.36 -3.36
N ASP A 67 10.66 -8.53 -4.26
CA ASP A 67 11.13 -7.18 -3.94
C ASP A 67 10.07 -6.15 -4.28
N PHE A 68 9.81 -5.23 -3.33
CA PHE A 68 8.87 -4.14 -3.51
C PHE A 68 9.23 -3.00 -2.56
N ALA A 69 8.80 -1.78 -2.91
CA ALA A 69 8.92 -0.62 -2.02
C ALA A 69 7.67 -0.54 -1.14
N TYR A 70 7.82 -0.02 0.06
CA TYR A 70 6.76 0.00 1.06
C TYR A 70 6.73 1.31 1.81
N VAL A 71 5.53 1.87 1.99
CA VAL A 71 5.29 3.02 2.86
C VAL A 71 4.03 2.76 3.69
N ASN A 72 4.14 2.92 5.00
CA ASN A 72 3.01 2.87 5.92
C ASN A 72 2.67 4.29 6.35
N PHE A 73 1.53 4.81 5.89
CA PHE A 73 1.09 6.16 6.21
C PHE A 73 0.34 6.25 7.54
N ASP A 74 0.15 5.14 8.24
CA ASP A 74 -0.41 5.11 9.60
C ASP A 74 0.68 5.25 10.66
N ASP A 75 1.85 5.70 10.26
CA ASP A 75 3.00 5.92 11.15
C ASP A 75 2.97 7.37 11.62
N GLU A 76 3.04 7.58 12.92
CA GLU A 76 3.00 8.93 13.48
C GLU A 76 4.16 9.81 13.01
N ARG A 77 5.25 9.20 12.60
CA ARG A 77 6.41 9.95 12.06
C ARG A 77 6.11 10.59 10.70
N LEU A 78 5.07 10.11 10.01
CA LEU A 78 4.65 10.63 8.71
C LEU A 78 3.41 11.52 8.79
N VAL A 79 2.89 11.77 9.99
CA VAL A 79 1.64 12.53 10.16
C VAL A 79 1.76 13.96 9.63
N SER A 80 2.95 14.55 9.65
CA SER A 80 3.19 15.90 9.15
C SER A 80 3.53 15.96 7.66
N LEU A 81 3.61 14.82 7.00
CA LEU A 81 3.95 14.77 5.57
C LEU A 81 2.81 15.39 4.76
N LYS A 82 3.17 16.32 3.88
CA LYS A 82 2.21 17.05 3.06
C LYS A 82 2.31 16.63 1.61
N THR A 83 1.26 16.97 0.84
CA THR A 83 1.17 16.65 -0.58
C THR A 83 2.41 17.09 -1.35
N ASP A 84 2.92 18.30 -1.07
CA ASP A 84 4.08 18.84 -1.78
C ASP A 84 5.40 18.15 -1.39
N GLU A 85 5.37 17.30 -0.36
CA GLU A 85 6.54 16.54 0.06
C GLU A 85 6.57 15.11 -0.52
N LEU A 86 5.57 14.74 -1.32
CA LEU A 86 5.51 13.40 -1.91
C LEU A 86 6.66 13.12 -2.89
N ASP A 87 7.17 14.16 -3.55
CA ASP A 87 8.37 14.00 -4.40
C ASP A 87 9.59 13.64 -3.58
N THR A 88 9.72 14.25 -2.40
CA THR A 88 10.82 13.95 -1.48
C THR A 88 10.70 12.51 -0.97
N LEU A 89 9.47 12.08 -0.69
CA LEU A 89 9.20 10.69 -0.31
C LEU A 89 9.60 9.73 -1.41
N LEU A 90 9.26 10.05 -2.65
CA LEU A 90 9.58 9.21 -3.80
C LEU A 90 11.10 9.10 -3.99
N GLU A 91 11.82 10.20 -3.84
CA GLU A 91 13.27 10.19 -3.91
C GLU A 91 13.87 9.27 -2.84
N ALA A 92 13.35 9.34 -1.61
CA ALA A 92 13.81 8.47 -0.53
C ALA A 92 13.52 7.00 -0.84
N LEU A 93 12.38 6.71 -1.44
CA LEU A 93 12.04 5.34 -1.85
C LEU A 93 13.02 4.80 -2.88
N TYR A 94 13.40 5.61 -3.87
CA TYR A 94 14.38 5.20 -4.87
C TYR A 94 15.76 4.99 -4.27
N ARG A 95 16.15 5.83 -3.32
CA ARG A 95 17.44 5.67 -2.64
C ARG A 95 17.49 4.39 -1.80
N LEU A 96 16.38 4.03 -1.18
CA LEU A 96 16.33 2.82 -0.34
C LEU A 96 16.19 1.54 -1.14
N ASN A 97 15.39 1.56 -2.21
CA ASN A 97 14.98 0.35 -2.93
C ASN A 97 15.54 0.26 -4.36
N GLY A 98 16.26 1.27 -4.82
CA GLY A 98 16.68 1.32 -6.22
C GLY A 98 15.50 1.52 -7.15
N ASP A 99 15.60 1.02 -8.38
CA ASP A 99 14.53 1.16 -9.37
C ASP A 99 13.44 0.12 -9.14
N PHE A 100 12.62 0.36 -8.12
CA PHE A 100 11.53 -0.55 -7.79
C PHE A 100 10.43 -0.49 -8.86
N LYS A 101 9.76 -1.61 -9.08
CA LYS A 101 8.64 -1.73 -10.01
C LYS A 101 7.31 -1.94 -9.31
N TYR A 102 7.33 -2.32 -8.05
CA TYR A 102 6.16 -2.61 -7.23
C TYR A 102 6.20 -1.75 -5.98
N LEU A 103 5.10 -1.06 -5.71
CA LEU A 103 5.00 -0.15 -4.56
C LEU A 103 3.75 -0.48 -3.76
N PHE A 104 3.94 -0.71 -2.45
CA PHE A 104 2.86 -0.98 -1.51
C PHE A 104 2.67 0.28 -0.64
N LEU A 105 1.50 0.90 -0.76
CA LEU A 105 1.12 2.11 0.00
C LEU A 105 0.03 1.72 1.00
N ASP A 106 0.43 1.61 2.26
CA ASP A 106 -0.44 1.15 3.35
C ASP A 106 -1.10 2.35 4.03
N GLU A 107 -2.44 2.30 4.14
CA GLU A 107 -3.25 3.36 4.75
C GLU A 107 -3.05 4.72 4.08
N ILE A 108 -3.14 4.74 2.75
CA ILE A 108 -2.82 5.92 1.92
C ILE A 108 -3.76 7.10 2.17
N GLN A 109 -4.97 6.86 2.68
CA GLN A 109 -5.96 7.91 2.90
C GLN A 109 -5.49 8.97 3.90
N ASN A 110 -4.43 8.70 4.66
CA ASN A 110 -3.89 9.64 5.63
C ASN A 110 -3.13 10.81 4.97
N ILE A 111 -2.92 10.75 3.66
CA ILE A 111 -2.22 11.81 2.91
C ILE A 111 -3.20 12.47 1.94
N ASP A 112 -3.37 13.78 2.07
CA ASP A 112 -4.20 14.55 1.14
C ASP A 112 -3.56 14.58 -0.24
N GLY A 113 -4.39 14.47 -1.28
CA GLY A 113 -3.91 14.54 -2.66
C GLY A 113 -3.21 13.27 -3.14
N TRP A 114 -3.33 12.18 -2.40
CA TRP A 114 -2.66 10.92 -2.74
C TRP A 114 -3.07 10.39 -4.11
N GLN A 115 -4.31 10.68 -4.55
CA GLN A 115 -4.82 10.18 -5.82
C GLN A 115 -3.99 10.69 -7.00
N LEU A 116 -3.59 11.96 -6.95
CA LEU A 116 -2.75 12.55 -8.00
C LEU A 116 -1.36 11.93 -8.02
N PHE A 117 -0.82 11.67 -6.85
CA PHE A 117 0.46 10.98 -6.71
C PHE A 117 0.42 9.57 -7.30
N VAL A 118 -0.62 8.81 -6.96
CA VAL A 118 -0.81 7.44 -7.48
C VAL A 118 -0.97 7.48 -8.99
N ASN A 119 -1.79 8.40 -9.53
CA ASN A 119 -1.98 8.51 -10.97
C ASN A 119 -0.66 8.80 -11.70
N ARG A 120 0.19 9.65 -11.13
CA ARG A 120 1.50 9.95 -11.70
C ARG A 120 2.38 8.69 -11.74
N LEU A 121 2.39 7.92 -10.66
CA LEU A 121 3.19 6.70 -10.60
C LEU A 121 2.67 5.63 -11.56
N LEU A 122 1.36 5.54 -11.75
CA LEU A 122 0.78 4.63 -12.73
C LEU A 122 1.22 4.99 -14.15
N ARG A 123 1.31 6.30 -14.46
CA ARG A 123 1.81 6.75 -15.76
C ARG A 123 3.27 6.38 -15.95
N GLN A 124 4.02 6.25 -14.88
CA GLN A 124 5.42 5.80 -14.90
C GLN A 124 5.54 4.28 -14.93
N LYS A 125 4.41 3.58 -15.06
CA LYS A 125 4.33 2.12 -15.15
C LYS A 125 4.79 1.39 -13.89
N ILE A 126 4.62 2.03 -12.74
CA ILE A 126 4.86 1.38 -11.45
C ILE A 126 3.58 0.64 -11.07
N HIS A 127 3.72 -0.61 -10.64
CA HIS A 127 2.60 -1.42 -10.15
C HIS A 127 2.32 -1.06 -8.70
N ILE A 128 1.08 -0.64 -8.41
CA ILE A 128 0.74 -0.07 -7.11
C ILE A 128 -0.32 -0.92 -6.41
N LEU A 129 -0.04 -1.23 -5.15
CA LEU A 129 -0.96 -1.90 -4.25
C LEU A 129 -1.23 -0.97 -3.07
N ILE A 130 -2.50 -0.70 -2.82
CA ILE A 130 -2.94 0.30 -1.86
C ILE A 130 -3.86 -0.35 -0.84
N THR A 131 -3.73 0.04 0.43
CA THR A 131 -4.73 -0.32 1.43
C THR A 131 -5.34 0.93 2.05
N GLY A 132 -6.53 0.78 2.61
CA GLY A 132 -7.18 1.83 3.37
C GLY A 132 -8.46 1.35 4.02
N SER A 133 -9.04 2.19 4.85
CA SER A 133 -10.30 1.89 5.53
C SER A 133 -11.49 2.32 4.68
N ASN A 134 -12.62 1.60 4.83
CA ASN A 134 -13.83 1.82 4.03
C ASN A 134 -14.31 3.27 4.04
N SER A 135 -14.38 3.87 5.24
CA SER A 135 -14.99 5.18 5.38
C SER A 135 -14.23 6.29 4.66
N LYS A 136 -12.91 6.13 4.53
CA LYS A 136 -12.07 7.17 3.93
C LYS A 136 -11.77 6.92 2.46
N LEU A 137 -11.51 5.67 2.07
CA LEU A 137 -11.18 5.36 0.68
C LEU A 137 -12.40 5.32 -0.24
N LEU A 138 -13.60 5.11 0.31
CA LEU A 138 -14.83 5.13 -0.48
C LEU A 138 -15.37 6.55 -0.66
N SER A 139 -14.61 7.56 -0.30
CA SER A 139 -15.00 8.95 -0.52
C SER A 139 -15.13 9.25 -2.01
N SER A 140 -15.81 10.35 -2.32
CA SER A 140 -15.97 10.83 -3.69
C SER A 140 -14.63 11.07 -4.39
N GLU A 141 -13.57 11.37 -3.63
CA GLU A 141 -12.25 11.62 -4.20
C GLU A 141 -11.69 10.38 -4.89
N LEU A 142 -11.79 9.21 -4.26
CA LEU A 142 -11.33 7.96 -4.88
C LEU A 142 -12.10 7.71 -6.17
N MET A 143 -13.41 7.84 -6.13
CA MET A 143 -14.25 7.57 -7.28
C MET A 143 -14.03 8.58 -8.42
N THR A 144 -13.66 9.82 -8.08
CA THR A 144 -13.45 10.88 -9.06
C THR A 144 -12.08 10.77 -9.72
N HIS A 145 -11.03 10.59 -8.95
CA HIS A 145 -9.65 10.69 -9.45
C HIS A 145 -9.08 9.37 -9.95
N LEU A 146 -9.55 8.24 -9.45
CA LEU A 146 -9.05 6.93 -9.87
C LEU A 146 -10.04 6.14 -10.73
N THR A 147 -11.14 6.74 -11.17
CA THR A 147 -12.14 6.05 -12.00
C THR A 147 -11.47 5.45 -13.23
N GLY A 148 -11.64 4.13 -13.43
CA GLY A 148 -11.05 3.40 -14.54
C GLY A 148 -9.57 3.08 -14.39
N ARG A 149 -8.94 3.50 -13.28
CA ARG A 149 -7.52 3.26 -13.05
C ARG A 149 -7.25 2.47 -11.78
N HIS A 150 -8.29 1.86 -11.21
CA HIS A 150 -8.11 1.05 -10.01
C HIS A 150 -9.00 -0.17 -10.05
N ASN A 151 -8.54 -1.22 -9.36
CA ASN A 151 -9.30 -2.43 -9.09
C ASN A 151 -9.54 -2.48 -7.59
N ARG A 152 -10.80 -2.47 -7.16
CA ARG A 152 -11.14 -2.42 -5.75
C ARG A 152 -11.43 -3.82 -5.21
N ILE A 153 -10.77 -4.16 -4.12
CA ILE A 153 -10.92 -5.44 -3.44
C ILE A 153 -11.42 -5.16 -2.03
N ASN A 154 -12.63 -5.64 -1.71
CA ASN A 154 -13.19 -5.47 -0.37
C ASN A 154 -12.79 -6.65 0.49
N LEU A 155 -12.15 -6.38 1.61
CA LEU A 155 -11.72 -7.39 2.54
C LEU A 155 -12.56 -7.31 3.81
N TYR A 156 -13.16 -8.41 4.18
CA TYR A 156 -13.98 -8.52 5.38
C TYR A 156 -13.21 -9.25 6.48
N PRO A 157 -13.60 -9.06 7.75
CA PRO A 157 -13.01 -9.86 8.83
C PRO A 157 -13.17 -11.35 8.52
N PHE A 158 -12.32 -12.18 9.12
CA PHE A 158 -12.35 -13.62 8.88
C PHE A 158 -13.75 -14.19 9.05
N SER A 159 -14.22 -14.91 8.02
CA SER A 159 -15.45 -15.65 8.09
C SER A 159 -15.21 -17.01 8.76
N LEU A 160 -16.30 -17.68 9.13
CA LEU A 160 -16.19 -19.02 9.69
C LEU A 160 -15.48 -19.99 8.76
N SER A 161 -15.72 -19.90 7.48
CA SER A 161 -15.10 -20.78 6.49
C SER A 161 -13.57 -20.56 6.41
N GLU A 162 -13.12 -19.34 6.52
CA GLU A 162 -11.68 -19.03 6.55
C GLU A 162 -11.06 -19.50 7.86
N TYR A 163 -11.80 -19.34 8.95
CA TYR A 163 -11.33 -19.69 10.28
C TYR A 163 -11.17 -21.20 10.43
N CYS A 164 -12.08 -21.96 9.88
CA CYS A 164 -12.07 -23.42 9.99
C CYS A 164 -11.23 -24.09 8.89
N GLY A 165 -10.87 -23.35 7.88
CA GLY A 165 -10.03 -23.84 6.78
C GLY A 165 -8.56 -23.80 7.11
#